data_e5876ec866627ef4391d663dc3ff1a25
#
_entry.id   e5876ec866627ef4391d663dc3ff1a25
#
_cell.length_a   1.000
_cell.length_b   1.000
_cell.length_c   1.000
_cell.angle_alpha   90.00
_cell.angle_beta   90.00
_cell.angle_gamma   90.00
#
_symmetry.space_group_name_H-M   'P 1'
#
loop_
_entity.id
_entity.type
_entity.pdbx_description
1 polymer ?
#
loop_
_entity_poly.entity_id
_entity_poly.type
_entity_poly.pdbx_seq_one_letter_code
_entity_poly.pdbx_strand_id
1 'polypeptide(L)'
;MKSKTPKVELQANKSRDVKSATGESSSLVTHSSSLPLIIVNPASAGGATGRAWPQIASDLRTHFGAFNCAFTEKGDDGRLIAAREAGRGRSLIIACGGDGTISEVANGILESGVDAELGILPSGTGGDLRRTLKVPARAADAAAMLRQGQSLRMDVGRVEFQDRTGARATRYFLNVASCGMGGEVIRRVEANSAGWLATASRRIGGGQISYALASLQTTVAFTKPTLSVQLDDRPEFRLALANLCVANARYFGGGMKIAPGAKLNDGLLDVVAVGDLSTIEILTNVYKLYLGTHLGLQKVQHSLARRIRVSTANPDEVVLLEIDGELLGTLPAAFETLPRALRVRVPN
;
A
#
# COMPACT_ATOMS: atom_id res chain seq x y z
N MET A 1 -61.92 -24.83 -3.87
CA MET A 1 -62.01 -24.12 -2.60
C MET A 1 -61.17 -22.84 -2.70
N LYS A 2 -61.83 -21.70 -2.69
CA LYS A 2 -61.24 -20.34 -2.82
C LYS A 2 -60.86 -19.84 -1.45
N SER A 3 -59.61 -19.40 -1.23
CA SER A 3 -59.23 -18.71 -0.02
C SER A 3 -58.89 -17.24 -0.36
N LYS A 4 -59.55 -16.36 0.42
CA LYS A 4 -59.58 -14.90 0.27
C LYS A 4 -58.35 -14.22 0.92
N THR A 5 -57.81 -13.25 0.23
CA THR A 5 -56.88 -12.24 0.76
C THR A 5 -57.65 -11.10 1.46
N PRO A 6 -57.25 -10.59 2.61
CA PRO A 6 -57.80 -9.34 3.14
C PRO A 6 -57.01 -8.12 2.63
N LYS A 7 -57.77 -7.15 2.11
CA LYS A 7 -57.36 -5.76 1.85
C LYS A 7 -57.31 -5.00 3.17
N VAL A 8 -56.28 -4.20 3.37
CA VAL A 8 -56.22 -3.16 4.41
C VAL A 8 -56.34 -1.80 3.75
N GLU A 9 -57.38 -1.09 4.13
CA GLU A 9 -57.69 0.28 3.66
C GLU A 9 -56.80 1.32 4.36
N LEU A 10 -56.31 2.27 3.55
CA LEU A 10 -55.68 3.50 4.03
C LEU A 10 -56.81 4.48 4.46
N GLN A 11 -56.80 4.90 5.70
CA GLN A 11 -57.54 6.08 6.16
C GLN A 11 -56.62 7.31 6.16
N ALA A 12 -56.97 8.28 5.32
CA ALA A 12 -56.45 9.63 5.39
C ALA A 12 -57.00 10.39 6.60
N ASN A 13 -56.11 11.03 7.37
CA ASN A 13 -56.58 11.97 8.39
C ASN A 13 -55.98 13.36 8.15
N LYS A 14 -56.86 14.32 8.25
CA LYS A 14 -56.73 15.73 7.85
C LYS A 14 -55.90 16.54 8.85
N SER A 15 -55.20 17.49 8.27
CA SER A 15 -54.58 18.70 8.81
C SER A 15 -55.20 19.29 10.07
N ARG A 16 -54.30 19.66 11.01
CA ARG A 16 -54.52 20.80 11.91
C ARG A 16 -53.24 21.61 12.03
N ASP A 17 -53.32 22.85 11.62
CA ASP A 17 -52.36 23.91 11.90
C ASP A 17 -52.17 24.13 13.39
N VAL A 18 -50.92 24.16 13.85
CA VAL A 18 -50.57 24.82 15.14
C VAL A 18 -49.31 25.64 14.92
N LYS A 19 -49.43 26.90 15.30
CA LYS A 19 -48.52 28.01 15.18
C LYS A 19 -47.16 27.78 15.86
N SER A 20 -46.18 28.40 15.24
CA SER A 20 -44.85 28.82 15.69
C SER A 20 -44.62 28.88 17.20
N ALA A 21 -43.58 28.18 17.66
CA ALA A 21 -42.78 28.56 18.79
C ALA A 21 -41.31 28.41 18.37
N THR A 22 -40.63 29.54 18.25
CA THR A 22 -39.19 29.68 18.15
C THR A 22 -38.55 29.14 19.41
N GLY A 23 -37.87 28.02 19.29
CA GLY A 23 -37.02 27.45 20.31
C GLY A 23 -35.82 26.84 19.62
N GLU A 24 -34.67 27.50 19.68
CA GLU A 24 -33.40 26.98 19.25
C GLU A 24 -33.10 25.69 20.03
N SER A 25 -33.45 24.57 19.45
CA SER A 25 -32.92 23.28 19.85
C SER A 25 -31.71 23.02 18.95
N SER A 26 -30.54 23.49 19.38
CA SER A 26 -29.25 23.02 18.90
C SER A 26 -29.17 21.51 19.16
N SER A 27 -29.73 20.73 18.23
CA SER A 27 -29.49 19.29 18.18
C SER A 27 -28.02 19.10 17.93
N LEU A 28 -27.31 18.64 18.93
CA LEU A 28 -25.99 18.02 18.84
C LEU A 28 -26.10 16.79 17.90
N VAL A 29 -26.23 17.05 16.61
CA VAL A 29 -25.88 16.08 15.59
C VAL A 29 -24.36 15.98 15.67
N THR A 30 -23.87 15.12 16.54
CA THR A 30 -22.47 14.69 16.53
C THR A 30 -22.25 14.06 15.16
N HIS A 31 -21.69 14.87 14.24
CA HIS A 31 -21.31 14.38 12.94
C HIS A 31 -20.41 13.16 13.15
N SER A 32 -20.83 12.00 12.67
CA SER A 32 -20.07 10.74 12.73
C SER A 32 -18.65 10.85 12.12
N SER A 33 -18.37 11.95 11.44
CA SER A 33 -17.07 12.33 10.87
C SER A 33 -16.02 12.76 11.91
N SER A 34 -16.40 13.08 13.16
CA SER A 34 -15.44 13.53 14.20
C SER A 34 -14.57 12.41 14.76
N LEU A 35 -15.06 11.15 14.75
CA LEU A 35 -14.30 10.00 15.24
C LEU A 35 -13.36 9.46 14.17
N PRO A 36 -12.15 9.00 14.53
CA PRO A 36 -11.28 8.28 13.63
C PRO A 36 -11.95 7.06 13.00
N LEU A 37 -11.63 6.76 11.75
CA LEU A 37 -12.11 5.56 11.05
C LEU A 37 -11.00 4.53 10.96
N ILE A 38 -11.30 3.30 11.32
CA ILE A 38 -10.41 2.15 11.10
C ILE A 38 -10.95 1.34 9.93
N ILE A 39 -10.15 1.24 8.87
CA ILE A 39 -10.42 0.38 7.72
C ILE A 39 -9.71 -0.95 7.96
N VAL A 40 -10.48 -1.99 8.14
CA VAL A 40 -10.01 -3.33 8.50
C VAL A 40 -10.06 -4.24 7.29
N ASN A 41 -8.93 -4.86 6.94
CA ASN A 41 -8.90 -5.93 5.97
C ASN A 41 -8.90 -7.30 6.68
N PRO A 42 -10.06 -7.97 6.81
CA PRO A 42 -10.15 -9.24 7.54
C PRO A 42 -9.40 -10.38 6.86
N ALA A 43 -9.19 -10.32 5.54
CA ALA A 43 -8.46 -11.31 4.77
C ALA A 43 -6.94 -11.21 4.92
N SER A 44 -6.43 -10.09 5.46
CA SER A 44 -5.00 -9.86 5.66
C SER A 44 -4.36 -10.95 6.52
N ALA A 45 -3.08 -11.26 6.25
CA ALA A 45 -2.34 -12.37 6.87
C ALA A 45 -3.06 -13.73 6.77
N GLY A 46 -3.68 -14.02 5.62
CA GLY A 46 -4.43 -15.28 5.43
C GLY A 46 -5.64 -15.41 6.36
N GLY A 47 -6.32 -14.30 6.64
CA GLY A 47 -7.50 -14.22 7.50
C GLY A 47 -7.18 -14.11 9.00
N ALA A 48 -5.91 -14.00 9.37
CA ALA A 48 -5.53 -13.85 10.78
C ALA A 48 -6.00 -12.52 11.36
N THR A 49 -6.02 -11.44 10.57
CA THR A 49 -6.54 -10.14 10.98
C THR A 49 -8.01 -10.20 11.40
N GLY A 50 -8.85 -10.87 10.59
CA GLY A 50 -10.27 -11.04 10.92
C GLY A 50 -10.47 -11.83 12.21
N ARG A 51 -9.71 -12.90 12.40
CA ARG A 51 -9.77 -13.71 13.65
C ARG A 51 -9.29 -12.93 14.88
N ALA A 52 -8.28 -12.09 14.73
CA ALA A 52 -7.71 -11.28 15.81
C ALA A 52 -8.49 -9.98 16.08
N TRP A 53 -9.42 -9.60 15.19
CA TRP A 53 -10.13 -8.32 15.26
C TRP A 53 -10.81 -8.04 16.61
N PRO A 54 -11.51 -9.00 17.26
CA PRO A 54 -12.11 -8.72 18.58
C PRO A 54 -11.08 -8.25 19.61
N GLN A 55 -9.89 -8.88 19.65
CA GLN A 55 -8.81 -8.46 20.55
C GLN A 55 -8.21 -7.11 20.13
N ILE A 56 -7.96 -6.91 18.83
CA ILE A 56 -7.46 -5.64 18.29
C ILE A 56 -8.43 -4.49 18.63
N ALA A 57 -9.74 -4.69 18.46
CA ALA A 57 -10.76 -3.70 18.80
C ALA A 57 -10.82 -3.39 20.29
N SER A 58 -10.59 -4.38 21.16
CA SER A 58 -10.48 -4.19 22.60
C SER A 58 -9.26 -3.36 22.97
N ASP A 59 -8.09 -3.69 22.41
CA ASP A 59 -6.85 -2.93 22.61
C ASP A 59 -7.00 -1.48 22.14
N LEU A 60 -7.67 -1.26 21.00
CA LEU A 60 -7.95 0.08 20.48
C LEU A 60 -8.84 0.88 21.43
N ARG A 61 -9.92 0.29 21.93
CA ARG A 61 -10.80 0.97 22.91
C ARG A 61 -10.06 1.36 24.17
N THR A 62 -9.17 0.50 24.64
CA THR A 62 -8.39 0.70 25.86
C THR A 62 -7.30 1.76 25.68
N HIS A 63 -6.53 1.68 24.60
CA HIS A 63 -5.30 2.46 24.44
C HIS A 63 -5.47 3.67 23.52
N PHE A 64 -6.41 3.63 22.57
CA PHE A 64 -6.66 4.72 21.63
C PHE A 64 -7.93 5.51 21.97
N GLY A 65 -9.06 4.84 22.22
CA GLY A 65 -10.34 5.46 22.54
C GLY A 65 -11.46 5.10 21.56
N ALA A 66 -12.45 5.98 21.42
CA ALA A 66 -13.59 5.76 20.55
C ALA A 66 -13.21 5.89 19.07
N PHE A 67 -13.78 5.02 18.23
CA PHE A 67 -13.55 4.98 16.78
C PHE A 67 -14.74 4.38 16.04
N ASN A 68 -14.81 4.63 14.74
CA ASN A 68 -15.65 3.90 13.80
C ASN A 68 -14.81 2.84 13.07
N CYS A 69 -15.43 1.80 12.54
CA CYS A 69 -14.74 0.83 11.70
C CYS A 69 -15.53 0.51 10.42
N ALA A 70 -14.80 0.18 9.36
CA ALA A 70 -15.31 -0.36 8.11
C ALA A 70 -14.46 -1.56 7.71
N PHE A 71 -15.09 -2.59 7.13
CA PHE A 71 -14.40 -3.80 6.67
C PHE A 71 -14.30 -3.79 5.15
N THR A 72 -13.16 -4.21 4.63
CA THR A 72 -13.01 -4.47 3.21
C THR A 72 -13.52 -5.87 2.89
N GLU A 73 -14.16 -6.04 1.74
CA GLU A 73 -14.68 -7.32 1.24
C GLU A 73 -13.83 -7.84 0.07
N LYS A 74 -13.28 -6.95 -0.72
CA LYS A 74 -12.45 -7.24 -1.90
C LYS A 74 -11.29 -6.25 -2.03
N GLY A 75 -10.40 -6.52 -2.97
CA GLY A 75 -9.33 -5.59 -3.33
C GLY A 75 -9.88 -4.23 -3.76
N ASP A 76 -9.12 -3.20 -3.47
CA ASP A 76 -9.41 -1.77 -3.74
C ASP A 76 -10.52 -1.15 -2.86
N ASP A 77 -11.21 -1.92 -2.02
CA ASP A 77 -12.23 -1.37 -1.10
C ASP A 77 -11.59 -0.39 -0.10
N GLY A 78 -10.38 -0.67 0.37
CA GLY A 78 -9.66 0.21 1.29
C GLY A 78 -9.47 1.62 0.72
N ARG A 79 -9.13 1.71 -0.57
CA ARG A 79 -8.97 2.97 -1.30
C ARG A 79 -10.29 3.71 -1.44
N LEU A 80 -11.34 3.04 -1.90
CA LEU A 80 -12.65 3.64 -2.12
C LEU A 80 -13.28 4.14 -0.80
N ILE A 81 -13.17 3.36 0.28
CA ILE A 81 -13.66 3.74 1.60
C ILE A 81 -12.88 4.96 2.11
N ALA A 82 -11.54 4.94 2.00
CA ALA A 82 -10.69 6.02 2.47
C ALA A 82 -10.96 7.33 1.72
N ALA A 83 -11.06 7.29 0.38
CA ALA A 83 -11.36 8.46 -0.45
C ALA A 83 -12.71 9.09 -0.06
N ARG A 84 -13.76 8.26 0.07
CA ARG A 84 -15.09 8.70 0.46
C ARG A 84 -15.10 9.34 1.84
N GLU A 85 -14.48 8.70 2.82
CA GLU A 85 -14.52 9.16 4.20
C GLU A 85 -13.61 10.38 4.44
N ALA A 86 -12.46 10.47 3.77
CA ALA A 86 -11.65 11.69 3.75
C ALA A 86 -12.43 12.87 3.14
N GLY A 87 -13.11 12.65 1.99
CA GLY A 87 -13.98 13.65 1.37
C GLY A 87 -15.17 14.10 2.25
N ARG A 88 -15.57 13.28 3.23
CA ARG A 88 -16.56 13.62 4.27
C ARG A 88 -15.98 14.36 5.47
N GLY A 89 -14.70 14.70 5.44
CA GLY A 89 -14.03 15.47 6.49
C GLY A 89 -13.44 14.65 7.63
N ARG A 90 -13.23 13.35 7.46
CA ARG A 90 -12.47 12.57 8.45
C ARG A 90 -11.02 13.01 8.48
N SER A 91 -10.55 13.40 9.64
CA SER A 91 -9.18 13.87 9.85
C SER A 91 -8.16 12.75 10.07
N LEU A 92 -8.59 11.59 10.57
CA LEU A 92 -7.73 10.43 10.83
C LEU A 92 -8.38 9.15 10.31
N ILE A 93 -7.70 8.48 9.38
CA ILE A 93 -8.09 7.20 8.79
C ILE A 93 -6.97 6.18 9.06
N ILE A 94 -7.31 5.08 9.70
CA ILE A 94 -6.35 4.08 10.19
C ILE A 94 -6.49 2.83 9.34
N ALA A 95 -5.41 2.41 8.70
CA ALA A 95 -5.33 1.14 7.99
C ALA A 95 -5.00 0.00 8.96
N CYS A 96 -5.90 -0.98 9.09
CA CYS A 96 -5.68 -2.21 9.85
C CYS A 96 -5.52 -3.39 8.90
N GLY A 97 -4.27 -3.76 8.63
CA GLY A 97 -3.93 -4.81 7.68
C GLY A 97 -2.45 -4.89 7.38
N GLY A 98 -2.10 -5.46 6.22
CA GLY A 98 -0.74 -5.50 5.67
C GLY A 98 -0.40 -4.29 4.81
N ASP A 99 0.78 -4.35 4.15
CA ASP A 99 1.27 -3.25 3.31
C ASP A 99 0.30 -2.88 2.17
N GLY A 100 -0.36 -3.86 1.52
CA GLY A 100 -1.39 -3.58 0.51
C GLY A 100 -2.57 -2.78 1.06
N THR A 101 -3.09 -3.12 2.25
CA THR A 101 -4.17 -2.35 2.89
C THR A 101 -3.72 -0.92 3.22
N ILE A 102 -2.47 -0.76 3.67
CA ILE A 102 -1.89 0.56 3.96
C ILE A 102 -1.78 1.37 2.67
N SER A 103 -1.31 0.76 1.58
CA SER A 103 -1.19 1.39 0.26
C SER A 103 -2.57 1.80 -0.29
N GLU A 104 -3.59 0.93 -0.22
CA GLU A 104 -4.95 1.25 -0.62
C GLU A 104 -5.50 2.47 0.15
N VAL A 105 -5.42 2.46 1.47
CA VAL A 105 -5.94 3.56 2.31
C VAL A 105 -5.22 4.87 2.03
N ALA A 106 -3.90 4.83 1.88
CA ALA A 106 -3.10 5.99 1.53
C ALA A 106 -3.47 6.58 0.15
N ASN A 107 -3.63 5.70 -0.87
CA ASN A 107 -4.07 6.11 -2.19
C ASN A 107 -5.44 6.80 -2.11
N GLY A 108 -6.40 6.24 -1.36
CA GLY A 108 -7.71 6.85 -1.19
C GLY A 108 -7.65 8.22 -0.51
N ILE A 109 -6.82 8.40 0.52
CA ILE A 109 -6.59 9.71 1.14
C ILE A 109 -6.02 10.70 0.12
N LEU A 110 -4.98 10.32 -0.62
CA LEU A 110 -4.33 11.19 -1.61
C LEU A 110 -5.26 11.57 -2.75
N GLU A 111 -6.04 10.63 -3.28
CA GLU A 111 -7.03 10.85 -4.34
C GLU A 111 -8.18 11.77 -3.90
N SER A 112 -8.52 11.78 -2.62
CA SER A 112 -9.56 12.69 -2.10
C SER A 112 -9.16 14.16 -2.16
N GLY A 113 -7.87 14.47 -2.27
CA GLY A 113 -7.33 15.84 -2.20
C GLY A 113 -7.46 16.50 -0.82
N VAL A 114 -7.94 15.76 0.19
CA VAL A 114 -8.14 16.26 1.57
C VAL A 114 -6.95 15.90 2.43
N ASP A 115 -6.53 16.84 3.30
CA ASP A 115 -5.41 16.64 4.23
C ASP A 115 -5.82 15.76 5.43
N ALA A 116 -6.23 14.52 5.16
CA ALA A 116 -6.47 13.52 6.20
C ALA A 116 -5.16 12.83 6.60
N GLU A 117 -5.08 12.38 7.85
CA GLU A 117 -3.92 11.71 8.40
C GLU A 117 -4.08 10.18 8.30
N LEU A 118 -3.04 9.51 7.85
CA LEU A 118 -2.95 8.06 7.83
C LEU A 118 -2.46 7.54 9.19
N GLY A 119 -3.22 6.66 9.82
CA GLY A 119 -2.76 5.82 10.93
C GLY A 119 -2.44 4.41 10.43
N ILE A 120 -1.49 3.74 11.08
CA ILE A 120 -1.12 2.36 10.74
C ILE A 120 -1.32 1.47 11.96
N LEU A 121 -2.18 0.46 11.81
CA LEU A 121 -2.38 -0.61 12.77
C LEU A 121 -1.95 -1.93 12.10
N PRO A 122 -0.71 -2.36 12.30
CA PRO A 122 -0.15 -3.46 11.53
C PRO A 122 -0.80 -4.79 11.90
N SER A 123 -1.29 -5.49 10.89
CA SER A 123 -1.86 -6.83 11.01
C SER A 123 -1.59 -7.66 9.74
N GLY A 124 -0.33 -7.68 9.33
CA GLY A 124 0.14 -8.38 8.12
C GLY A 124 1.50 -9.00 8.35
N THR A 125 1.97 -9.77 7.36
CA THR A 125 3.26 -10.48 7.43
C THR A 125 4.44 -9.65 6.95
N GLY A 126 4.25 -8.64 6.09
CA GLY A 126 5.30 -7.79 5.51
C GLY A 126 5.75 -6.69 6.48
N GLY A 127 5.03 -5.60 6.49
CA GLY A 127 5.26 -4.46 7.37
C GLY A 127 6.49 -3.64 7.00
N ASP A 128 6.72 -3.41 5.71
CA ASP A 128 7.88 -2.68 5.21
C ASP A 128 7.80 -1.19 5.51
N LEU A 129 6.64 -0.54 5.27
CA LEU A 129 6.42 0.85 5.65
C LEU A 129 6.48 1.04 7.17
N ARG A 130 5.88 0.11 7.92
CA ARG A 130 5.93 0.09 9.38
C ARG A 130 7.37 0.13 9.92
N ARG A 131 8.28 -0.67 9.32
CA ARG A 131 9.71 -0.69 9.70
C ARG A 131 10.37 0.65 9.45
N THR A 132 10.11 1.27 8.31
CA THR A 132 10.66 2.60 7.97
C THR A 132 10.17 3.66 8.95
N LEU A 133 8.87 3.67 9.27
CA LEU A 133 8.24 4.61 10.19
C LEU A 133 8.42 4.26 11.67
N LYS A 134 9.02 3.12 12.00
CA LYS A 134 9.21 2.59 13.36
C LYS A 134 7.90 2.38 14.14
N VAL A 135 6.79 2.14 13.43
CA VAL A 135 5.51 1.83 14.05
C VAL A 135 5.59 0.49 14.78
N PRO A 136 5.13 0.37 16.03
CA PRO A 136 5.16 -0.87 16.80
C PRO A 136 4.44 -2.02 16.09
N ALA A 137 4.96 -3.26 16.25
CA ALA A 137 4.36 -4.44 15.61
C ALA A 137 3.12 -4.97 16.37
N ARG A 138 3.08 -4.80 17.70
CA ARG A 138 1.96 -5.25 18.55
C ARG A 138 0.80 -4.26 18.43
N ALA A 139 -0.41 -4.78 18.27
CA ALA A 139 -1.62 -3.95 18.10
C ALA A 139 -1.85 -2.98 19.28
N ALA A 140 -1.65 -3.43 20.51
CA ALA A 140 -1.80 -2.59 21.70
C ALA A 140 -0.81 -1.42 21.72
N ASP A 141 0.47 -1.68 21.40
CA ASP A 141 1.51 -0.65 21.37
C ASP A 141 1.27 0.34 20.20
N ALA A 142 0.80 -0.17 19.05
CA ALA A 142 0.42 0.66 17.91
C ALA A 142 -0.82 1.52 18.23
N ALA A 143 -1.80 0.98 18.96
CA ALA A 143 -2.97 1.75 19.41
C ALA A 143 -2.58 2.89 20.38
N ALA A 144 -1.67 2.63 21.31
CA ALA A 144 -1.12 3.66 22.20
C ALA A 144 -0.35 4.73 21.41
N MET A 145 0.48 4.31 20.42
CA MET A 145 1.19 5.21 19.52
C MET A 145 0.22 6.06 18.68
N LEU A 146 -0.86 5.48 18.16
CA LEU A 146 -1.87 6.25 17.41
C LEU A 146 -2.50 7.36 18.24
N ARG A 147 -2.63 7.18 19.56
CA ARG A 147 -3.16 8.20 20.48
C ARG A 147 -2.12 9.28 20.83
N GLN A 148 -0.88 8.88 21.10
CA GLN A 148 0.15 9.74 21.70
C GLN A 148 1.20 10.24 20.71
N GLY A 149 1.27 9.62 19.51
CA GLY A 149 2.29 9.90 18.51
C GLY A 149 2.11 11.26 17.84
N GLN A 150 3.13 11.64 17.10
CA GLN A 150 3.19 12.88 16.33
C GLN A 150 2.79 12.66 14.86
N SER A 151 2.43 13.75 14.20
CA SER A 151 2.16 13.76 12.77
C SER A 151 3.44 14.05 11.99
N LEU A 152 3.82 13.14 11.09
CA LEU A 152 4.90 13.33 10.13
C LEU A 152 4.30 13.61 8.75
N ARG A 153 4.78 14.66 8.06
CA ARG A 153 4.53 14.83 6.63
C ARG A 153 5.59 14.12 5.84
N MET A 154 5.17 13.06 5.14
CA MET A 154 6.08 12.28 4.31
C MET A 154 5.88 12.56 2.82
N ASP A 155 6.95 12.39 2.08
CA ASP A 155 6.95 12.37 0.63
C ASP A 155 6.22 11.11 0.13
N VAL A 156 5.67 11.19 -1.06
CA VAL A 156 4.97 10.08 -1.72
C VAL A 156 5.47 9.99 -3.16
N GLY A 157 5.75 8.80 -3.61
CA GLY A 157 6.00 8.56 -5.03
C GLY A 157 4.69 8.52 -5.80
N ARG A 158 4.61 9.22 -6.93
CA ARG A 158 3.55 9.09 -7.94
C ARG A 158 4.13 8.42 -9.18
N VAL A 159 3.40 7.47 -9.74
CA VAL A 159 3.79 6.82 -10.98
C VAL A 159 2.64 6.82 -11.99
N GLU A 160 2.95 7.21 -13.21
CA GLU A 160 2.09 7.08 -14.39
C GLU A 160 2.63 5.92 -15.24
N PHE A 161 1.77 5.01 -15.65
CA PHE A 161 2.14 3.77 -16.32
C PHE A 161 1.02 3.25 -17.23
N GLN A 162 1.27 2.13 -17.92
CA GLN A 162 0.22 1.39 -18.63
C GLN A 162 -0.28 0.24 -17.74
N ASP A 163 -1.59 0.21 -17.48
CA ASP A 163 -2.21 -0.88 -16.74
C ASP A 163 -2.25 -2.19 -17.56
N ARG A 164 -2.79 -3.25 -16.99
CA ARG A 164 -2.90 -4.56 -17.65
C ARG A 164 -3.80 -4.56 -18.90
N THR A 165 -4.58 -3.51 -19.12
CA THR A 165 -5.42 -3.31 -20.32
C THR A 165 -4.74 -2.46 -21.37
N GLY A 166 -3.56 -1.87 -21.07
CA GLY A 166 -2.83 -0.92 -21.90
C GLY A 166 -3.33 0.53 -21.74
N ALA A 167 -4.29 0.78 -20.83
CA ALA A 167 -4.74 2.12 -20.53
C ALA A 167 -3.74 2.87 -19.63
N ARG A 168 -3.69 4.20 -19.75
CA ARG A 168 -2.92 5.02 -18.82
C ARG A 168 -3.54 5.00 -17.44
N ALA A 169 -2.72 4.72 -16.43
CA ALA A 169 -3.11 4.70 -15.03
C ALA A 169 -2.11 5.51 -14.19
N THR A 170 -2.58 5.96 -13.04
CA THR A 170 -1.76 6.66 -12.05
C THR A 170 -1.94 5.96 -10.71
N ARG A 171 -0.82 5.79 -9.98
CA ARG A 171 -0.83 5.23 -8.62
C ARG A 171 0.17 5.99 -7.74
N TYR A 172 -0.14 6.05 -6.45
CA TYR A 172 0.81 6.53 -5.44
C TYR A 172 1.46 5.33 -4.76
N PHE A 173 2.74 5.46 -4.42
CA PHE A 173 3.46 4.44 -3.67
C PHE A 173 4.18 5.05 -2.46
N LEU A 174 4.19 4.29 -1.39
CA LEU A 174 4.75 4.70 -0.11
C LEU A 174 6.11 4.06 0.15
N ASN A 175 6.30 2.85 -0.38
CA ASN A 175 7.53 2.09 -0.23
C ASN A 175 8.38 2.12 -1.51
N VAL A 176 8.11 1.22 -2.43
CA VAL A 176 8.97 0.98 -3.60
C VAL A 176 8.09 0.60 -4.79
N ALA A 177 8.41 1.19 -5.94
CA ALA A 177 7.97 0.66 -7.23
C ALA A 177 9.17 0.02 -7.92
N SER A 178 8.97 -1.10 -8.63
CA SER A 178 10.05 -1.78 -9.33
C SER A 178 9.64 -2.33 -10.68
N CYS A 179 10.60 -2.42 -11.60
CA CYS A 179 10.42 -3.04 -12.91
C CYS A 179 11.58 -3.97 -13.24
N GLY A 180 11.26 -5.07 -13.89
CA GLY A 180 12.18 -6.15 -14.18
C GLY A 180 11.86 -7.42 -13.37
N MET A 181 12.86 -8.02 -12.75
CA MET A 181 12.73 -9.29 -12.02
C MET A 181 11.70 -9.25 -10.90
N GLY A 182 11.53 -8.10 -10.22
CA GLY A 182 10.56 -7.95 -9.12
C GLY A 182 9.13 -8.25 -9.54
N GLY A 183 8.69 -7.66 -10.67
CA GLY A 183 7.37 -7.93 -11.23
C GLY A 183 7.16 -9.40 -11.63
N GLU A 184 8.19 -10.04 -12.18
CA GLU A 184 8.14 -11.46 -12.56
C GLU A 184 8.06 -12.39 -11.33
N VAL A 185 8.73 -12.03 -10.23
CA VAL A 185 8.60 -12.75 -8.94
C VAL A 185 7.17 -12.71 -8.45
N ILE A 186 6.55 -11.52 -8.43
CA ILE A 186 5.17 -11.37 -7.97
C ILE A 186 4.22 -12.14 -8.88
N ARG A 187 4.36 -12.04 -10.20
CA ARG A 187 3.57 -12.81 -11.16
C ARG A 187 3.60 -14.32 -10.87
N ARG A 188 4.77 -14.87 -10.51
CA ARG A 188 4.91 -16.28 -10.15
C ARG A 188 4.30 -16.61 -8.79
N VAL A 189 4.41 -15.70 -7.82
CA VAL A 189 3.75 -15.86 -6.52
C VAL A 189 2.23 -15.90 -6.70
N GLU A 190 1.66 -15.00 -7.50
CA GLU A 190 0.23 -14.98 -7.82
C GLU A 190 -0.21 -16.30 -8.50
N ALA A 191 0.53 -16.75 -9.52
CA ALA A 191 0.23 -18.00 -10.21
C ALA A 191 0.31 -19.22 -9.29
N ASN A 192 1.31 -19.30 -8.42
CA ASN A 192 1.49 -20.40 -7.47
C ASN A 192 0.46 -20.37 -6.33
N SER A 193 -0.09 -19.20 -6.00
CA SER A 193 -1.13 -19.07 -4.96
C SER A 193 -2.48 -19.68 -5.36
N ALA A 194 -2.70 -19.94 -6.64
CA ALA A 194 -3.87 -20.63 -7.17
C ALA A 194 -3.75 -22.17 -7.17
N GLY A 195 -2.56 -22.74 -6.89
CA GLY A 195 -2.28 -24.17 -6.96
C GLY A 195 -2.37 -24.91 -5.61
N TRP A 196 -2.28 -26.26 -5.64
CA TRP A 196 -2.33 -27.15 -4.46
C TRP A 196 -1.21 -26.87 -3.43
N LEU A 197 -0.06 -26.34 -3.87
CA LEU A 197 1.06 -25.91 -3.02
C LEU A 197 0.67 -24.76 -2.08
N ALA A 198 -0.33 -23.94 -2.47
CA ALA A 198 -0.84 -22.86 -1.62
C ALA A 198 -1.49 -23.36 -0.32
N THR A 199 -2.07 -24.54 -0.35
CA THR A 199 -2.72 -25.14 0.83
C THR A 199 -1.71 -25.69 1.82
N ALA A 200 -0.58 -26.20 1.35
CA ALA A 200 0.51 -26.70 2.19
C ALA A 200 1.32 -25.54 2.81
N SER A 201 1.61 -24.50 2.05
CA SER A 201 2.41 -23.36 2.49
C SER A 201 1.69 -22.47 3.52
N ARG A 202 0.35 -22.39 3.48
CA ARG A 202 -0.46 -21.66 4.49
C ARG A 202 -0.31 -22.22 5.91
N ARG A 203 0.08 -23.49 6.06
CA ARG A 203 0.25 -24.16 7.37
C ARG A 203 1.63 -23.92 8.03
N ILE A 204 2.64 -23.48 7.27
CA ILE A 204 4.06 -23.42 7.72
C ILE A 204 4.65 -21.99 7.64
N GLY A 205 3.85 -20.93 7.81
CA GLY A 205 4.36 -19.56 7.66
C GLY A 205 4.62 -19.17 6.19
N GLY A 206 3.83 -19.68 5.29
CA GLY A 206 4.04 -19.88 3.86
C GLY A 206 4.27 -18.68 2.94
N GLY A 207 4.05 -17.45 3.39
CA GLY A 207 4.24 -16.29 2.50
C GLY A 207 5.71 -16.05 2.14
N GLN A 208 6.61 -16.12 3.12
CA GLN A 208 8.04 -15.88 2.91
C GLN A 208 8.73 -17.02 2.12
N ILE A 209 8.34 -18.28 2.37
CA ILE A 209 8.90 -19.44 1.66
C ILE A 209 8.45 -19.45 0.20
N SER A 210 7.18 -19.17 -0.07
CA SER A 210 6.66 -19.07 -1.45
C SER A 210 7.32 -17.93 -2.22
N TYR A 211 7.57 -16.80 -1.57
CA TYR A 211 8.28 -15.68 -2.16
C TYR A 211 9.74 -16.02 -2.45
N ALA A 212 10.43 -16.68 -1.52
CA ALA A 212 11.82 -17.12 -1.71
C ALA A 212 11.97 -18.12 -2.85
N LEU A 213 11.07 -19.10 -2.96
CA LEU A 213 11.06 -20.08 -4.06
C LEU A 213 10.76 -19.41 -5.41
N ALA A 214 9.77 -18.53 -5.47
CA ALA A 214 9.44 -17.78 -6.68
C ALA A 214 10.60 -16.89 -7.10
N SER A 215 11.28 -16.24 -6.16
CA SER A 215 12.47 -15.42 -6.40
C SER A 215 13.61 -16.26 -6.99
N LEU A 216 13.86 -17.45 -6.43
CA LEU A 216 14.89 -18.35 -6.92
C LEU A 216 14.60 -18.84 -8.34
N GLN A 217 13.38 -19.31 -8.61
CA GLN A 217 12.97 -19.76 -9.94
C GLN A 217 13.01 -18.65 -10.97
N THR A 218 12.61 -17.43 -10.59
CA THR A 218 12.68 -16.26 -11.46
C THR A 218 14.12 -15.91 -11.80
N THR A 219 15.00 -15.91 -10.82
CA THR A 219 16.43 -15.59 -11.02
C THR A 219 17.10 -16.47 -12.07
N VAL A 220 16.73 -17.75 -12.12
CA VAL A 220 17.31 -18.71 -13.10
C VAL A 220 16.80 -18.48 -14.53
N ALA A 221 15.56 -18.08 -14.70
CA ALA A 221 14.88 -18.03 -16.01
C ALA A 221 14.66 -16.60 -16.54
N PHE A 222 15.10 -15.56 -15.82
CA PHE A 222 14.83 -14.17 -16.17
C PHE A 222 15.77 -13.67 -17.25
N THR A 223 15.20 -13.26 -18.39
CA THR A 223 15.91 -12.50 -19.42
C THR A 223 15.92 -11.03 -19.02
N LYS A 224 17.11 -10.45 -18.92
CA LYS A 224 17.29 -9.07 -18.46
C LYS A 224 16.95 -8.09 -19.56
N PRO A 225 15.93 -7.26 -19.42
CA PRO A 225 15.60 -6.24 -20.40
C PRO A 225 16.66 -5.14 -20.43
N THR A 226 16.82 -4.52 -21.60
CA THR A 226 17.55 -3.25 -21.70
C THR A 226 16.55 -2.12 -21.52
N LEU A 227 16.73 -1.37 -20.43
CA LEU A 227 15.89 -0.23 -20.10
C LEU A 227 16.58 1.07 -20.49
N SER A 228 15.78 2.02 -20.95
CA SER A 228 16.11 3.42 -21.15
C SER A 228 15.65 4.20 -19.93
N VAL A 229 16.56 4.87 -19.25
CA VAL A 229 16.30 5.55 -17.98
C VAL A 229 16.75 7.00 -18.07
N GLN A 230 15.86 7.92 -17.68
CA GLN A 230 16.18 9.34 -17.53
C GLN A 230 15.90 9.77 -16.10
N LEU A 231 16.87 10.41 -15.45
CA LEU A 231 16.78 10.94 -14.10
C LEU A 231 16.80 12.48 -14.14
N ASP A 232 15.73 13.11 -13.72
CA ASP A 232 15.52 14.56 -13.80
C ASP A 232 15.75 15.08 -15.23
N ASP A 233 16.56 16.10 -15.38
CA ASP A 233 16.92 16.70 -16.67
C ASP A 233 18.27 16.18 -17.21
N ARG A 234 18.79 15.07 -16.66
CA ARG A 234 20.04 14.45 -17.10
C ARG A 234 19.83 13.71 -18.44
N PRO A 235 20.89 13.49 -19.19
CA PRO A 235 20.82 12.67 -20.39
C PRO A 235 20.27 11.27 -20.10
N GLU A 236 19.46 10.77 -21.01
CA GLU A 236 18.98 9.39 -20.98
C GLU A 236 20.15 8.41 -21.15
N PHE A 237 20.13 7.33 -20.41
CA PHE A 237 21.10 6.25 -20.51
C PHE A 237 20.41 4.87 -20.61
N ARG A 238 21.10 3.90 -21.18
CA ARG A 238 20.58 2.54 -21.38
C ARG A 238 21.39 1.55 -20.57
N LEU A 239 20.69 0.65 -19.89
CA LEU A 239 21.29 -0.41 -19.09
C LEU A 239 20.49 -1.71 -19.22
N ALA A 240 21.20 -2.84 -19.37
CA ALA A 240 20.62 -4.15 -19.14
C ALA A 240 20.49 -4.37 -17.63
N LEU A 241 19.26 -4.52 -17.14
CA LEU A 241 18.97 -4.55 -15.72
C LEU A 241 18.27 -5.84 -15.30
N ALA A 242 18.73 -6.44 -14.21
CA ALA A 242 17.97 -7.47 -13.52
C ALA A 242 16.74 -6.85 -12.84
N ASN A 243 16.91 -5.68 -12.20
CA ASN A 243 15.80 -4.95 -11.58
C ASN A 243 16.13 -3.46 -11.47
N LEU A 244 15.12 -2.61 -11.65
CA LEU A 244 15.18 -1.19 -11.34
C LEU A 244 14.15 -0.90 -10.25
N CYS A 245 14.62 -0.39 -9.10
CA CYS A 245 13.77 0.01 -7.99
C CYS A 245 13.76 1.53 -7.83
N VAL A 246 12.58 2.10 -7.72
CA VAL A 246 12.35 3.51 -7.38
C VAL A 246 11.72 3.52 -5.99
N ALA A 247 12.50 3.93 -5.00
CA ALA A 247 12.14 3.79 -3.60
C ALA A 247 11.89 5.14 -2.94
N ASN A 248 10.77 5.25 -2.23
CA ASN A 248 10.44 6.33 -1.31
C ASN A 248 10.79 5.95 0.13
N ALA A 249 10.69 4.65 0.46
CA ALA A 249 11.02 4.11 1.78
C ALA A 249 12.12 3.05 1.69
N ARG A 250 12.62 2.62 2.87
CA ARG A 250 13.84 1.80 2.95
C ARG A 250 13.66 0.34 2.60
N TYR A 251 12.45 -0.22 2.84
CA TYR A 251 12.22 -1.65 2.82
C TYR A 251 11.21 -2.05 1.76
N PHE A 252 11.40 -3.24 1.20
CA PHE A 252 10.46 -3.93 0.35
C PHE A 252 10.56 -5.44 0.54
N GLY A 253 9.61 -6.21 0.02
CA GLY A 253 9.68 -7.67 -0.03
C GLY A 253 9.82 -8.36 1.34
N GLY A 254 9.26 -7.76 2.40
CA GLY A 254 9.25 -8.36 3.74
C GLY A 254 10.51 -8.10 4.56
N GLY A 255 11.21 -6.99 4.32
CA GLY A 255 12.33 -6.53 5.16
C GLY A 255 13.68 -6.41 4.45
N MET A 256 13.73 -6.58 3.12
CA MET A 256 14.91 -6.25 2.34
C MET A 256 15.10 -4.74 2.27
N LYS A 257 16.31 -4.24 2.57
CA LYS A 257 16.65 -2.81 2.60
C LYS A 257 17.15 -2.36 1.23
N ILE A 258 16.28 -2.18 0.27
CA ILE A 258 16.69 -1.78 -1.09
C ILE A 258 17.28 -0.37 -1.12
N ALA A 259 16.77 0.55 -0.31
CA ALA A 259 17.25 1.92 -0.18
C ALA A 259 17.55 2.24 1.31
N PRO A 260 18.65 1.72 1.86
CA PRO A 260 18.95 1.83 3.29
C PRO A 260 19.08 3.29 3.77
N GLY A 261 19.46 4.21 2.88
CA GLY A 261 19.60 5.65 3.13
C GLY A 261 18.33 6.47 2.89
N ALA A 262 17.23 5.88 2.40
CA ALA A 262 16.02 6.61 2.03
C ALA A 262 15.45 7.45 3.18
N LYS A 263 15.06 8.68 2.84
CA LYS A 263 14.43 9.65 3.73
C LYS A 263 13.04 9.97 3.23
N LEU A 264 12.09 10.03 4.14
CA LEU A 264 10.68 10.23 3.80
C LEU A 264 10.28 11.70 3.62
N ASN A 265 11.21 12.66 3.63
CA ASN A 265 10.87 14.09 3.67
C ASN A 265 11.92 15.00 3.04
N ASP A 266 12.77 14.48 2.15
CA ASP A 266 13.83 15.27 1.46
C ASP A 266 13.44 15.63 0.01
N GLY A 267 12.26 15.20 -0.45
CA GLY A 267 11.74 15.50 -1.77
C GLY A 267 12.41 14.69 -2.87
N LEU A 268 13.07 13.56 -2.56
CA LEU A 268 13.80 12.73 -3.49
C LEU A 268 13.34 11.28 -3.41
N LEU A 269 13.54 10.55 -4.51
CA LEU A 269 13.38 9.10 -4.60
C LEU A 269 14.76 8.46 -4.78
N ASP A 270 14.99 7.35 -4.09
CA ASP A 270 16.19 6.54 -4.27
C ASP A 270 16.00 5.61 -5.48
N VAL A 271 16.83 5.76 -6.49
CA VAL A 271 16.82 4.92 -7.68
C VAL A 271 17.95 3.90 -7.56
N VAL A 272 17.59 2.62 -7.44
CA VAL A 272 18.56 1.53 -7.32
C VAL A 272 18.45 0.64 -8.55
N ALA A 273 19.47 0.68 -9.39
CA ALA A 273 19.60 -0.14 -10.59
C ALA A 273 20.48 -1.36 -10.30
N VAL A 274 19.89 -2.53 -10.35
CA VAL A 274 20.59 -3.83 -10.23
C VAL A 274 20.92 -4.31 -11.63
N GLY A 275 22.18 -4.21 -12.00
CA GLY A 275 22.67 -4.51 -13.34
C GLY A 275 22.70 -6.00 -13.67
N ASP A 276 23.53 -6.37 -14.61
CA ASP A 276 23.67 -7.73 -15.11
C ASP A 276 24.40 -8.65 -14.10
N LEU A 277 23.73 -8.97 -12.99
CA LEU A 277 24.18 -9.98 -12.05
C LEU A 277 23.81 -11.39 -12.55
N SER A 278 24.76 -12.31 -12.51
CA SER A 278 24.46 -13.73 -12.75
C SER A 278 23.60 -14.31 -11.62
N THR A 279 22.94 -15.42 -11.87
CA THR A 279 22.16 -16.14 -10.85
C THR A 279 22.97 -16.43 -9.58
N ILE A 280 24.24 -16.86 -9.76
CA ILE A 280 25.13 -17.14 -8.64
C ILE A 280 25.46 -15.88 -7.86
N GLU A 281 25.75 -14.75 -8.54
CA GLU A 281 26.01 -13.47 -7.89
C GLU A 281 24.78 -12.99 -7.10
N ILE A 282 23.57 -13.17 -7.61
CA ILE A 282 22.33 -12.82 -6.90
C ILE A 282 22.18 -13.68 -5.65
N LEU A 283 22.30 -15.01 -5.76
CA LEU A 283 22.15 -15.94 -4.64
C LEU A 283 23.20 -15.72 -3.55
N THR A 284 24.45 -15.48 -3.91
CA THR A 284 25.54 -15.27 -2.98
C THR A 284 25.52 -13.90 -2.32
N ASN A 285 24.78 -12.92 -2.87
CA ASN A 285 24.71 -11.56 -2.35
C ASN A 285 23.33 -11.16 -1.81
N VAL A 286 22.29 -12.02 -1.87
CA VAL A 286 20.94 -11.69 -1.42
C VAL A 286 20.89 -11.26 0.06
N TYR A 287 21.74 -11.82 0.91
CA TYR A 287 21.83 -11.44 2.32
C TYR A 287 22.23 -9.97 2.52
N LYS A 288 22.97 -9.38 1.54
CA LYS A 288 23.36 -7.96 1.57
C LYS A 288 22.17 -7.03 1.46
N LEU A 289 21.07 -7.46 0.83
CA LEU A 289 19.80 -6.70 0.81
C LEU A 289 19.22 -6.56 2.20
N TYR A 290 19.26 -7.63 3.02
CA TYR A 290 18.78 -7.56 4.41
C TYR A 290 19.69 -6.71 5.30
N LEU A 291 21.00 -6.74 5.06
CA LEU A 291 21.98 -5.91 5.76
C LEU A 291 22.00 -4.45 5.27
N GLY A 292 21.54 -4.19 4.04
CA GLY A 292 21.60 -2.87 3.38
C GLY A 292 23.00 -2.52 2.84
N THR A 293 23.82 -3.54 2.58
CA THR A 293 25.22 -3.38 2.09
C THR A 293 25.39 -3.68 0.60
N HIS A 294 24.30 -4.02 -0.10
CA HIS A 294 24.29 -4.36 -1.53
C HIS A 294 24.66 -3.17 -2.44
N LEU A 295 24.47 -1.93 -1.98
CA LEU A 295 24.86 -0.72 -2.73
C LEU A 295 26.38 -0.62 -2.96
N GLY A 296 27.20 -1.40 -2.23
CA GLY A 296 28.64 -1.53 -2.45
C GLY A 296 29.04 -2.52 -3.55
N LEU A 297 28.09 -3.20 -4.20
CA LEU A 297 28.38 -4.11 -5.31
C LEU A 297 28.63 -3.31 -6.60
N GLN A 298 29.65 -3.70 -7.37
CA GLN A 298 30.04 -2.98 -8.60
C GLN A 298 28.91 -2.87 -9.64
N LYS A 299 28.03 -3.88 -9.70
CA LYS A 299 26.91 -3.92 -10.65
C LYS A 299 25.61 -3.31 -10.10
N VAL A 300 25.66 -2.69 -8.92
CA VAL A 300 24.52 -1.99 -8.33
C VAL A 300 24.82 -0.49 -8.32
N GLN A 301 23.95 0.27 -8.95
CA GLN A 301 24.06 1.73 -9.01
C GLN A 301 22.95 2.35 -8.16
N HIS A 302 23.28 3.40 -7.43
CA HIS A 302 22.34 4.17 -6.63
C HIS A 302 22.42 5.64 -7.04
N SER A 303 21.26 6.26 -7.22
CA SER A 303 21.10 7.68 -7.54
C SER A 303 19.90 8.26 -6.82
N LEU A 304 19.88 9.56 -6.64
CA LEU A 304 18.72 10.31 -6.15
C LEU A 304 18.15 11.13 -7.31
N ALA A 305 16.81 11.15 -7.41
CA ALA A 305 16.10 11.93 -8.42
C ALA A 305 14.71 12.34 -7.92
N ARG A 306 14.15 13.39 -8.51
CA ARG A 306 12.77 13.82 -8.29
C ARG A 306 11.83 13.25 -9.32
N ARG A 307 12.30 13.14 -10.56
CA ARG A 307 11.54 12.64 -11.71
C ARG A 307 12.36 11.55 -12.39
N ILE A 308 11.73 10.43 -12.66
CA ILE A 308 12.36 9.30 -13.33
C ILE A 308 11.45 8.87 -14.48
N ARG A 309 12.01 8.76 -15.69
CA ARG A 309 11.31 8.15 -16.83
C ARG A 309 12.01 6.85 -17.19
N VAL A 310 11.22 5.82 -17.39
CA VAL A 310 11.70 4.48 -17.72
C VAL A 310 10.90 3.93 -18.90
N SER A 311 11.59 3.45 -19.89
CA SER A 311 11.00 2.73 -21.03
C SER A 311 11.86 1.54 -21.40
N THR A 312 11.33 0.64 -22.20
CA THR A 312 12.09 -0.45 -22.82
C THR A 312 12.87 0.08 -24.02
N ALA A 313 14.12 -0.39 -24.22
CA ALA A 313 14.89 -0.05 -25.41
C ALA A 313 14.32 -0.73 -26.66
N ASN A 314 13.67 -1.88 -26.52
CA ASN A 314 12.91 -2.58 -27.54
C ASN A 314 11.41 -2.38 -27.30
N PRO A 315 10.65 -1.72 -28.21
CA PRO A 315 9.21 -1.49 -28.05
C PRO A 315 8.36 -2.75 -27.91
N ASP A 316 8.82 -3.88 -28.45
CA ASP A 316 8.10 -5.15 -28.40
C ASP A 316 8.30 -5.90 -27.05
N GLU A 317 9.21 -5.42 -26.22
CA GLU A 317 9.54 -6.05 -24.95
C GLU A 317 8.60 -5.58 -23.84
N VAL A 318 7.85 -6.50 -23.26
CA VAL A 318 6.94 -6.20 -22.14
C VAL A 318 7.68 -6.38 -20.82
N VAL A 319 7.86 -5.29 -20.07
CA VAL A 319 8.48 -5.31 -18.75
C VAL A 319 7.43 -4.96 -17.70
N LEU A 320 7.25 -5.86 -16.76
CA LEU A 320 6.25 -5.77 -15.70
C LEU A 320 6.64 -4.68 -14.69
N LEU A 321 5.62 -3.94 -14.23
CA LEU A 321 5.73 -2.92 -13.19
C LEU A 321 4.99 -3.37 -11.93
N GLU A 322 5.74 -3.41 -10.84
CA GLU A 322 5.26 -3.67 -9.49
C GLU A 322 5.25 -2.36 -8.69
N ILE A 323 4.24 -2.14 -7.87
CA ILE A 323 4.08 -0.94 -7.06
C ILE A 323 3.60 -1.38 -5.66
N ASP A 324 4.40 -1.11 -4.61
CA ASP A 324 4.14 -1.49 -3.21
C ASP A 324 3.76 -2.97 -3.01
N GLY A 325 4.31 -3.88 -3.84
CA GLY A 325 4.06 -5.33 -3.77
C GLY A 325 2.90 -5.82 -4.64
N GLU A 326 2.31 -4.97 -5.47
CA GLU A 326 1.22 -5.33 -6.38
C GLU A 326 1.67 -5.20 -7.84
N LEU A 327 1.37 -6.20 -8.66
CA LEU A 327 1.63 -6.18 -10.09
C LEU A 327 0.52 -5.41 -10.81
N LEU A 328 0.74 -4.14 -11.12
CA LEU A 328 -0.31 -3.25 -11.61
C LEU A 328 -0.26 -2.98 -13.12
N GLY A 329 0.92 -3.11 -13.75
CA GLY A 329 1.03 -2.79 -15.17
C GLY A 329 2.39 -3.08 -15.76
N THR A 330 2.75 -2.28 -16.77
CA THR A 330 3.97 -2.42 -17.57
C THR A 330 4.61 -1.07 -17.87
N LEU A 331 5.86 -1.10 -18.32
CA LEU A 331 6.51 0.06 -18.92
C LEU A 331 5.83 0.45 -20.27
N PRO A 332 5.93 1.75 -20.68
CA PRO A 332 6.71 2.82 -20.06
C PRO A 332 6.07 3.36 -18.79
N ALA A 333 6.91 3.89 -17.89
CA ALA A 333 6.47 4.50 -16.66
C ALA A 333 7.21 5.82 -16.38
N ALA A 334 6.50 6.77 -15.75
CA ALA A 334 7.06 8.03 -15.28
C ALA A 334 6.79 8.18 -13.78
N PHE A 335 7.85 8.37 -13.01
CA PHE A 335 7.79 8.52 -11.56
C PHE A 335 8.12 9.95 -11.17
N GLU A 336 7.47 10.43 -10.14
CA GLU A 336 7.84 11.70 -9.50
C GLU A 336 7.62 11.66 -8.00
N THR A 337 8.40 12.43 -7.27
CA THR A 337 8.16 12.70 -5.86
C THR A 337 7.10 13.79 -5.70
N LEU A 338 6.14 13.56 -4.80
CA LEU A 338 5.24 14.56 -4.25
C LEU A 338 5.71 14.90 -2.84
N PRO A 339 6.41 16.03 -2.64
CA PRO A 339 7.01 16.34 -1.35
C PRO A 339 5.94 16.58 -0.29
N ARG A 340 6.10 15.98 0.88
CA ARG A 340 5.25 16.16 2.06
C ARG A 340 3.74 15.98 1.80
N ALA A 341 3.40 15.11 0.86
CA ALA A 341 2.03 14.96 0.36
C ALA A 341 1.09 14.22 1.32
N LEU A 342 1.61 13.37 2.21
CA LEU A 342 0.81 12.58 3.13
C LEU A 342 1.19 12.84 4.59
N ARG A 343 0.20 13.08 5.44
CA ARG A 343 0.40 13.06 6.89
C ARG A 343 0.26 11.64 7.42
N VAL A 344 1.21 11.22 8.24
CA VAL A 344 1.20 9.88 8.84
C VAL A 344 1.45 10.00 10.34
N ARG A 345 0.67 9.25 11.14
CA ARG A 345 0.86 9.16 12.59
C ARG A 345 2.02 8.22 12.90
N VAL A 346 3.03 8.73 13.61
CA VAL A 346 4.29 8.01 13.92
C VAL A 346 4.62 8.13 15.41
N PRO A 347 5.51 7.27 15.95
CA PRO A 347 6.03 7.44 17.31
C PRO A 347 6.71 8.82 17.50
N ASN A 348 6.71 9.29 18.76
CA ASN A 348 7.45 10.49 19.16
C ASN A 348 8.96 10.30 19.07
#